data_86f6880cf5fe505f11f746dd3600783d
#
_entry.id   86f6880cf5fe505f11f746dd3600783d
#
_cell.length_a   1.000
_cell.length_b   1.000
_cell.length_c   1.000
_cell.angle_alpha   90.00
_cell.angle_beta   90.00
_cell.angle_gamma   90.00
#
_symmetry.space_group_name_H-M   'P 1'
#
loop_
_entity.id
_entity.type
_entity.pdbx_description
1 polymer ?
#
loop_
_entity_poly.entity_id
_entity_poly.type
_entity_poly.pdbx_seq_one_letter_code
_entity_poly.pdbx_strand_id
1 'polypeptide(L)'
;MSQVILDLQLACEDNAGLPEESQFQAWLNAVIPQFQEESEVTIRLVDEAESHELNLTYRGKDKPTNVLSFPFEAPPGIEMPLLGDLIICRQVVEQEAKEQQKPLEAHWAHMVVHGSLHLLGYDHIEDDEAEEMESLETEIMLALGYEDPYIAEKE
;
A
#
# COMPACT_ATOMS: atom_id res chain seq x y z
N MET A 1 4.78 -14.79 18.20
CA MET A 1 3.75 -13.83 17.82
C MET A 1 4.14 -13.07 16.58
N SER A 2 3.21 -12.94 15.66
CA SER A 2 3.45 -12.15 14.45
C SER A 2 3.52 -10.68 14.80
N GLN A 3 4.54 -9.99 14.30
CA GLN A 3 4.73 -8.57 14.59
C GLN A 3 5.13 -7.82 13.33
N VAL A 4 4.45 -6.70 13.08
CA VAL A 4 4.82 -5.77 12.02
C VAL A 4 5.24 -4.46 12.67
N ILE A 5 6.45 -4.02 12.39
CA ILE A 5 6.97 -2.76 12.88
C ILE A 5 6.77 -1.70 11.80
N LEU A 6 6.02 -0.67 12.11
CA LEU A 6 5.72 0.41 11.20
C LEU A 6 6.60 1.62 11.48
N ASP A 7 7.27 2.12 10.45
CA ASP A 7 7.93 3.42 10.46
C ASP A 7 7.11 4.34 9.56
N LEU A 8 6.37 5.27 10.17
CA LEU A 8 5.52 6.20 9.44
C LEU A 8 6.22 7.54 9.28
N GLN A 9 6.42 7.96 8.04
CA GLN A 9 7.07 9.23 7.71
C GLN A 9 6.05 10.17 7.06
N LEU A 10 5.82 11.32 7.67
CA LEU A 10 4.90 12.33 7.15
C LEU A 10 5.72 13.38 6.40
N ALA A 11 5.71 13.28 5.08
CA ALA A 11 6.50 14.14 4.20
C ALA A 11 5.63 15.13 3.39
N CYS A 12 4.36 15.28 3.76
CA CYS A 12 3.47 16.25 3.15
C CYS A 12 3.62 17.62 3.82
N GLU A 13 3.40 18.69 3.07
CA GLU A 13 3.41 20.04 3.64
C GLU A 13 2.30 20.20 4.68
N ASP A 14 1.11 19.63 4.40
CA ASP A 14 -0.03 19.66 5.30
C ASP A 14 -0.38 18.23 5.65
N ASN A 15 -0.32 17.90 6.94
CA ASN A 15 -0.63 16.55 7.44
C ASN A 15 -2.06 16.44 7.98
N ALA A 16 -2.89 17.48 7.84
CA ALA A 16 -4.27 17.44 8.30
C ALA A 16 -5.10 16.47 7.44
N GLY A 17 -5.97 15.71 8.08
CA GLY A 17 -6.87 14.78 7.38
C GLY A 17 -6.26 13.45 6.99
N LEU A 18 -4.98 13.22 7.32
CA LEU A 18 -4.35 11.93 7.05
C LEU A 18 -4.79 10.88 8.07
N PRO A 19 -4.80 9.59 7.67
CA PRO A 19 -5.07 8.52 8.64
C PRO A 19 -4.05 8.54 9.78
N GLU A 20 -4.45 8.02 10.93
CA GLU A 20 -3.56 7.94 12.08
C GLU A 20 -2.64 6.73 11.99
N GLU A 21 -1.53 6.78 12.72
CA GLU A 21 -0.57 5.68 12.76
C GLU A 21 -1.23 4.36 13.15
N SER A 22 -2.14 4.38 14.12
CA SER A 22 -2.87 3.19 14.55
C SER A 22 -3.69 2.56 13.43
N GLN A 23 -4.20 3.36 12.50
CA GLN A 23 -4.95 2.86 11.35
C GLN A 23 -4.01 2.15 10.37
N PHE A 24 -2.87 2.74 10.06
CA PHE A 24 -1.88 2.10 9.20
C PHE A 24 -1.38 0.80 9.81
N GLN A 25 -1.13 0.80 11.11
CA GLN A 25 -0.69 -0.41 11.82
C GLN A 25 -1.74 -1.52 11.71
N ALA A 26 -3.02 -1.18 11.88
CA ALA A 26 -4.09 -2.16 11.77
C ALA A 26 -4.18 -2.75 10.36
N TRP A 27 -4.01 -1.92 9.34
CA TRP A 27 -4.06 -2.39 7.96
C TRP A 27 -2.89 -3.31 7.64
N LEU A 28 -1.69 -2.97 8.09
CA LEU A 28 -0.51 -3.83 7.92
C LEU A 28 -0.70 -5.17 8.66
N ASN A 29 -1.25 -5.12 9.87
CA ASN A 29 -1.50 -6.31 10.66
C ASN A 29 -2.53 -7.25 10.03
N ALA A 30 -3.40 -6.72 9.18
CA ALA A 30 -4.39 -7.54 8.47
C ALA A 30 -3.79 -8.31 7.30
N VAL A 31 -2.65 -7.87 6.77
CA VAL A 31 -2.04 -8.45 5.57
C VAL A 31 -0.83 -9.31 5.90
N ILE A 32 0.17 -8.71 6.53
CA ILE A 32 1.53 -9.25 6.59
C ILE A 32 1.68 -10.49 7.46
N PRO A 33 1.08 -10.55 8.68
CA PRO A 33 1.29 -11.72 9.56
C PRO A 33 0.86 -13.06 8.97
N GLN A 34 -0.01 -13.08 7.96
CA GLN A 34 -0.40 -14.31 7.27
C GLN A 34 0.74 -14.92 6.49
N PHE A 35 1.71 -14.10 6.09
CA PHE A 35 2.79 -14.49 5.20
C PHE A 35 4.16 -14.51 5.88
N GLN A 36 4.35 -13.70 6.91
CA GLN A 36 5.66 -13.52 7.53
C GLN A 36 5.50 -13.16 9.01
N GLU A 37 6.25 -13.81 9.90
CA GLU A 37 6.13 -13.62 11.35
C GLU A 37 6.62 -12.27 11.82
N GLU A 38 7.78 -11.84 11.34
CA GLU A 38 8.35 -10.54 11.69
C GLU A 38 8.61 -9.74 10.44
N SER A 39 8.20 -8.49 10.44
CA SER A 39 8.40 -7.60 9.30
C SER A 39 8.55 -6.16 9.75
N GLU A 40 9.35 -5.41 9.02
CA GLU A 40 9.46 -3.96 9.18
C GLU A 40 9.06 -3.32 7.87
N VAL A 41 8.15 -2.36 7.94
CA VAL A 41 7.64 -1.65 6.76
C VAL A 41 7.70 -0.15 7.03
N THR A 42 8.22 0.60 6.07
CA THR A 42 8.17 2.06 6.09
C THR A 42 7.04 2.53 5.21
N ILE A 43 6.18 3.39 5.74
CA ILE A 43 5.16 4.09 4.95
C ILE A 43 5.50 5.57 4.96
N ARG A 44 5.74 6.11 3.77
CA ARG A 44 6.04 7.54 3.61
C ARG A 44 4.90 8.19 2.84
N LEU A 45 4.28 9.20 3.45
CA LEU A 45 3.19 9.95 2.83
C LEU A 45 3.76 11.21 2.21
N VAL A 46 3.52 11.39 0.91
CA VAL A 46 4.16 12.45 0.13
C VAL A 46 3.14 13.29 -0.63
N ASP A 47 3.60 14.43 -1.11
CA ASP A 47 2.83 15.27 -2.03
C ASP A 47 3.14 14.88 -3.48
N GLU A 48 2.38 15.46 -4.42
CA GLU A 48 2.49 15.11 -5.84
C GLU A 48 3.89 15.29 -6.42
N ALA A 49 4.62 16.31 -5.99
CA ALA A 49 5.96 16.60 -6.51
C ALA A 49 6.92 15.44 -6.27
N GLU A 50 6.97 14.94 -5.03
CA GLU A 50 7.84 13.82 -4.68
C GLU A 50 7.38 12.53 -5.35
N SER A 51 6.07 12.27 -5.38
CA SER A 51 5.51 11.11 -6.05
C SER A 51 5.86 11.10 -7.54
N HIS A 52 5.71 12.25 -8.20
CA HIS A 52 6.04 12.42 -9.62
C HIS A 52 7.52 12.13 -9.88
N GLU A 53 8.41 12.71 -9.06
CA GLU A 53 9.84 12.50 -9.21
C GLU A 53 10.24 11.04 -9.06
N LEU A 54 9.71 10.37 -8.03
CA LEU A 54 10.01 8.96 -7.78
C LEU A 54 9.43 8.06 -8.87
N ASN A 55 8.22 8.34 -9.33
CA ASN A 55 7.59 7.56 -10.38
C ASN A 55 8.36 7.70 -11.70
N LEU A 56 8.82 8.89 -12.00
CA LEU A 56 9.63 9.14 -13.20
C LEU A 56 10.99 8.43 -13.10
N THR A 57 11.67 8.56 -11.95
CA THR A 57 13.01 8.00 -11.74
C THR A 57 13.01 6.47 -11.76
N TYR A 58 12.05 5.84 -11.08
CA TYR A 58 12.06 4.38 -10.89
C TYR A 58 11.17 3.60 -11.84
N ARG A 59 10.15 4.23 -12.41
CA ARG A 59 9.21 3.55 -13.30
C ARG A 59 9.13 4.17 -14.68
N GLY A 60 9.82 5.29 -14.91
CA GLY A 60 9.84 5.98 -16.21
C GLY A 60 8.53 6.67 -16.55
N LYS A 61 7.66 6.91 -15.57
CA LYS A 61 6.36 7.54 -15.79
C LYS A 61 6.37 8.99 -15.31
N ASP A 62 6.10 9.92 -16.21
CA ASP A 62 6.14 11.35 -15.96
C ASP A 62 4.84 11.86 -15.35
N LYS A 63 4.48 11.35 -14.18
CA LYS A 63 3.28 11.74 -13.44
C LYS A 63 3.34 11.20 -12.02
N PRO A 64 2.59 11.80 -11.06
CA PRO A 64 2.46 11.21 -9.73
C PRO A 64 1.61 9.95 -9.79
N THR A 65 1.74 9.08 -8.79
CA THR A 65 0.95 7.86 -8.69
C THR A 65 0.42 7.70 -7.26
N ASN A 66 -0.55 6.80 -7.07
CA ASN A 66 -1.15 6.60 -5.75
C ASN A 66 -0.17 5.94 -4.76
N VAL A 67 0.43 4.82 -5.12
CA VAL A 67 1.38 4.12 -4.26
C VAL A 67 2.53 3.54 -5.06
N LEU A 68 3.74 3.66 -4.51
CA LEU A 68 4.95 3.02 -5.03
C LEU A 68 5.43 2.04 -3.97
N SER A 69 5.71 0.82 -4.39
CA SER A 69 6.19 -0.24 -3.51
C SER A 69 7.64 -0.56 -3.86
N PHE A 70 8.53 -0.47 -2.87
CA PHE A 70 9.94 -0.76 -3.04
C PHE A 70 10.32 -1.94 -2.14
N PRO A 71 10.24 -3.19 -2.64
CA PRO A 71 10.63 -4.36 -1.86
C PRO A 71 12.11 -4.28 -1.47
N PHE A 72 12.41 -4.69 -0.25
CA PHE A 72 13.79 -4.78 0.20
C PHE A 72 14.37 -6.14 -0.20
N GLU A 73 15.55 -6.13 -0.80
CA GLU A 73 16.26 -7.35 -1.16
C GLU A 73 17.47 -7.52 -0.24
N ALA A 74 17.42 -8.56 0.61
CA ALA A 74 18.54 -8.85 1.49
C ALA A 74 19.70 -9.48 0.69
N PRO A 75 20.95 -9.20 1.06
CA PRO A 75 22.09 -9.87 0.45
C PRO A 75 22.01 -11.39 0.61
N PRO A 76 22.57 -12.18 -0.31
CA PRO A 76 22.50 -13.64 -0.22
C PRO A 76 23.08 -14.15 1.12
N GLY A 77 22.34 -15.04 1.77
CA GLY A 77 22.74 -15.64 3.02
C GLY A 77 22.42 -14.81 4.27
N ILE A 78 21.79 -13.66 4.11
CA ILE A 78 21.38 -12.79 5.23
C ILE A 78 19.86 -12.71 5.26
N GLU A 79 19.27 -13.08 6.39
CA GLU A 79 17.84 -12.90 6.61
C GLU A 79 17.63 -11.61 7.41
N MET A 80 16.75 -10.75 6.92
CA MET A 80 16.41 -9.50 7.58
C MET A 80 14.91 -9.32 7.62
N PRO A 81 14.35 -8.76 8.69
CA PRO A 81 12.90 -8.56 8.79
C PRO A 81 12.39 -7.42 7.91
N LEU A 82 13.26 -6.68 7.25
CA LEU A 82 12.86 -5.55 6.40
C LEU A 82 12.08 -6.04 5.18
N LEU A 83 10.84 -5.60 5.05
CA LEU A 83 9.99 -5.98 3.92
C LEU A 83 10.11 -4.98 2.78
N GLY A 84 10.13 -3.69 3.09
CA GLY A 84 10.30 -2.65 2.10
C GLY A 84 9.62 -1.35 2.49
N ASP A 85 9.46 -0.48 1.48
CA ASP A 85 8.89 0.85 1.65
C ASP A 85 7.65 1.03 0.79
N LEU A 86 6.65 1.72 1.33
CA LEU A 86 5.48 2.16 0.60
C LEU A 86 5.48 3.69 0.56
N ILE A 87 5.45 4.25 -0.64
CA ILE A 87 5.41 5.71 -0.82
C ILE A 87 4.02 6.04 -1.38
N ILE A 88 3.20 6.72 -0.59
CA ILE A 88 1.80 6.98 -0.92
C ILE A 88 1.56 8.48 -1.08
N CYS A 89 1.02 8.87 -2.24
CA CYS A 89 0.70 10.26 -2.53
C CYS A 89 -0.72 10.58 -2.07
N ARG A 90 -0.85 11.48 -1.09
CA ARG A 90 -2.16 11.81 -0.51
C ARG A 90 -3.12 12.41 -1.53
N GLN A 91 -2.65 13.31 -2.39
CA GLN A 91 -3.51 13.98 -3.34
C GLN A 91 -4.12 13.01 -4.36
N VAL A 92 -3.32 12.06 -4.85
CA VAL A 92 -3.81 11.05 -5.80
C VAL A 92 -4.82 10.13 -5.13
N VAL A 93 -4.52 9.69 -3.90
CA VAL A 93 -5.45 8.83 -3.14
C VAL A 93 -6.78 9.54 -2.90
N GLU A 94 -6.71 10.81 -2.48
CA GLU A 94 -7.91 11.61 -2.22
C GLU A 94 -8.75 11.81 -3.49
N GLN A 95 -8.09 12.10 -4.60
CA GLN A 95 -8.76 12.28 -5.88
C GLN A 95 -9.41 10.99 -6.37
N GLU A 96 -8.69 9.86 -6.27
CA GLU A 96 -9.22 8.57 -6.68
C GLU A 96 -10.44 8.15 -5.87
N ALA A 97 -10.39 8.37 -4.55
CA ALA A 97 -11.51 8.07 -3.67
C ALA A 97 -12.75 8.85 -4.11
N LYS A 98 -12.58 10.12 -4.44
CA LYS A 98 -13.66 10.97 -4.90
C LYS A 98 -14.21 10.51 -6.26
N GLU A 99 -13.32 10.21 -7.21
CA GLU A 99 -13.70 9.75 -8.55
C GLU A 99 -14.44 8.42 -8.52
N GLN A 100 -13.99 7.52 -7.64
CA GLN A 100 -14.57 6.18 -7.51
C GLN A 100 -15.73 6.13 -6.52
N GLN A 101 -16.05 7.26 -5.91
CA GLN A 101 -17.14 7.37 -4.93
C GLN A 101 -16.96 6.41 -3.76
N LYS A 102 -15.73 6.29 -3.27
CA LYS A 102 -15.38 5.44 -2.13
C LYS A 102 -15.10 6.29 -0.90
N PRO A 103 -15.39 5.77 0.31
CA PRO A 103 -14.93 6.44 1.53
C PRO A 103 -13.41 6.60 1.49
N LEU A 104 -12.92 7.75 1.90
CA LEU A 104 -11.48 8.03 1.85
C LEU A 104 -10.67 7.04 2.68
N GLU A 105 -11.15 6.70 3.88
CA GLU A 105 -10.48 5.72 4.73
C GLU A 105 -10.35 4.36 4.03
N ALA A 106 -11.40 3.90 3.37
CA ALA A 106 -11.39 2.63 2.65
C ALA A 106 -10.37 2.64 1.52
N HIS A 107 -10.23 3.76 0.81
CA HIS A 107 -9.25 3.85 -0.27
C HIS A 107 -7.82 3.87 0.26
N TRP A 108 -7.57 4.56 1.38
CA TRP A 108 -6.28 4.50 2.05
C TRP A 108 -5.93 3.07 2.46
N ALA A 109 -6.90 2.37 3.07
CA ALA A 109 -6.71 0.97 3.47
C ALA A 109 -6.37 0.11 2.26
N HIS A 110 -7.07 0.30 1.15
CA HIS A 110 -6.82 -0.45 -0.09
C HIS A 110 -5.41 -0.23 -0.61
N MET A 111 -4.91 1.01 -0.57
CA MET A 111 -3.55 1.30 -1.02
C MET A 111 -2.51 0.62 -0.16
N VAL A 112 -2.70 0.59 1.16
CA VAL A 112 -1.79 -0.10 2.08
C VAL A 112 -1.83 -1.61 1.82
N VAL A 113 -3.01 -2.19 1.69
CA VAL A 113 -3.17 -3.63 1.41
C VAL A 113 -2.51 -3.99 0.08
N HIS A 114 -2.81 -3.23 -0.97
CA HIS A 114 -2.26 -3.45 -2.31
C HIS A 114 -0.73 -3.38 -2.32
N GLY A 115 -0.18 -2.31 -1.74
CA GLY A 115 1.26 -2.12 -1.68
C GLY A 115 1.95 -3.18 -0.85
N SER A 116 1.34 -3.60 0.27
CA SER A 116 1.89 -4.64 1.12
C SER A 116 1.98 -5.98 0.39
N LEU A 117 0.97 -6.32 -0.40
CA LEU A 117 1.00 -7.55 -1.20
C LEU A 117 2.12 -7.50 -2.24
N HIS A 118 2.37 -6.34 -2.85
CA HIS A 118 3.51 -6.17 -3.75
C HIS A 118 4.84 -6.39 -3.02
N LEU A 119 4.96 -5.88 -1.79
CA LEU A 119 6.18 -6.10 -0.99
C LEU A 119 6.39 -7.58 -0.69
N LEU A 120 5.30 -8.35 -0.58
CA LEU A 120 5.36 -9.78 -0.33
C LEU A 120 5.60 -10.62 -1.60
N GLY A 121 5.70 -9.98 -2.76
CA GLY A 121 6.03 -10.63 -4.01
C GLY A 121 4.87 -10.84 -4.96
N TYR A 122 3.67 -10.42 -4.59
CA TYR A 122 2.53 -10.51 -5.51
C TYR A 122 2.63 -9.44 -6.59
N ASP A 123 2.21 -9.78 -7.78
CA ASP A 123 2.22 -8.85 -8.91
C ASP A 123 0.96 -9.06 -9.73
N HIS A 124 0.70 -8.17 -10.68
CA HIS A 124 -0.46 -8.30 -11.57
C HIS A 124 -0.07 -8.06 -13.02
N ILE A 125 1.10 -8.61 -13.41
CA ILE A 125 1.59 -8.54 -14.78
C ILE A 125 0.82 -9.51 -15.66
N GLU A 126 0.56 -10.72 -15.16
CA GLU A 126 -0.21 -11.75 -15.87
C GLU A 126 -1.61 -11.86 -15.27
N ASP A 127 -2.58 -12.29 -16.09
CA ASP A 127 -3.98 -12.38 -15.68
C ASP A 127 -4.20 -13.25 -14.44
N ASP A 128 -3.50 -14.39 -14.35
CA ASP A 128 -3.59 -15.29 -13.20
C ASP A 128 -3.09 -14.63 -11.92
N GLU A 129 -1.97 -13.91 -12.02
CA GLU A 129 -1.39 -13.19 -10.89
C GLU A 129 -2.27 -12.04 -10.44
N ALA A 130 -2.84 -11.31 -11.40
CA ALA A 130 -3.76 -10.21 -11.11
C ALA A 130 -4.99 -10.72 -10.38
N GLU A 131 -5.58 -11.82 -10.85
CA GLU A 131 -6.76 -12.41 -10.24
C GLU A 131 -6.48 -12.87 -8.81
N GLU A 132 -5.35 -13.53 -8.56
CA GLU A 132 -4.95 -13.96 -7.24
C GLU A 132 -4.77 -12.78 -6.29
N MET A 133 -4.07 -11.74 -6.75
CA MET A 133 -3.82 -10.55 -5.95
C MET A 133 -5.11 -9.82 -5.63
N GLU A 134 -5.99 -9.62 -6.61
CA GLU A 134 -7.27 -8.95 -6.41
C GLU A 134 -8.18 -9.73 -5.47
N SER A 135 -8.14 -11.06 -5.53
CA SER A 135 -8.91 -11.90 -4.62
C SER A 135 -8.43 -11.75 -3.17
N LEU A 136 -7.11 -11.69 -2.97
CA LEU A 136 -6.53 -11.45 -1.64
C LEU A 136 -6.88 -10.06 -1.13
N GLU A 137 -6.78 -9.03 -1.98
CA GLU A 137 -7.15 -7.68 -1.59
C GLU A 137 -8.62 -7.61 -1.14
N THR A 138 -9.50 -8.22 -1.90
CA THR A 138 -10.92 -8.25 -1.60
C THR A 138 -11.19 -8.94 -0.27
N GLU A 139 -10.60 -10.11 -0.07
CA GLU A 139 -10.76 -10.88 1.16
C GLU A 139 -10.29 -10.10 2.38
N ILE A 140 -9.12 -9.47 2.29
CA ILE A 140 -8.55 -8.69 3.38
C ILE A 140 -9.40 -7.44 3.66
N MET A 141 -9.85 -6.74 2.63
CA MET A 141 -10.68 -5.56 2.80
C MET A 141 -12.00 -5.89 3.47
N LEU A 142 -12.63 -7.00 3.07
CA LEU A 142 -13.88 -7.46 3.70
C LEU A 142 -13.64 -7.84 5.16
N ALA A 143 -12.53 -8.48 5.47
CA ALA A 143 -12.17 -8.85 6.85
C ALA A 143 -11.97 -7.62 7.73
N LEU A 144 -11.50 -6.51 7.14
CA LEU A 144 -11.33 -5.24 7.84
C LEU A 144 -12.65 -4.48 8.03
N GLY A 145 -13.72 -4.92 7.38
CA GLY A 145 -15.02 -4.26 7.47
C GLY A 145 -15.32 -3.29 6.35
N TYR A 146 -14.51 -3.27 5.31
CA TYR A 146 -14.73 -2.43 4.14
C TYR A 146 -15.41 -3.22 3.03
N GLU A 147 -15.90 -2.51 2.01
CA GLU A 147 -16.50 -3.15 0.84
C GLU A 147 -15.43 -3.71 -0.10
N ASP A 148 -15.86 -4.55 -1.05
CA ASP A 148 -15.01 -5.05 -2.12
C ASP A 148 -14.42 -3.85 -2.89
N PRO A 149 -13.09 -3.67 -2.93
CA PRO A 149 -12.49 -2.50 -3.58
C PRO A 149 -12.70 -2.48 -5.10
N TYR A 150 -13.11 -3.59 -5.68
CA TYR A 150 -13.34 -3.72 -7.11
C TYR A 150 -14.82 -3.81 -7.48
N ILE A 151 -15.72 -3.51 -6.56
CA ILE A 151 -17.16 -3.66 -6.79
C ILE A 151 -17.66 -2.81 -7.98
N ALA A 152 -17.10 -1.62 -8.17
CA ALA A 152 -17.46 -0.76 -9.28
C ALA A 152 -17.06 -1.35 -10.64
N GLU A 153 -16.00 -2.15 -10.67
CA GLU A 153 -15.53 -2.80 -11.89
C GLU A 153 -16.32 -4.07 -12.23
N LYS A 154 -16.95 -4.66 -11.22
CA LYS A 154 -17.73 -5.88 -11.38
C LYS A 154 -19.18 -5.61 -11.80
N GLU A 155 -19.62 -4.38 -11.69
CA GLU A 155 -20.98 -3.98 -12.08
C GLU A 155 -21.06 -3.59 -13.59
#